data_0e1211f9ed281f1544a932ff20223cb5
#
_entry.id   0e1211f9ed281f1544a932ff20223cb5
#
_cell.length_a   1.000
_cell.length_b   1.000
_cell.length_c   1.000
_cell.angle_alpha   90.00
_cell.angle_beta   90.00
_cell.angle_gamma   90.00
#
_symmetry.space_group_name_H-M   'P 1'
#
loop_
_entity.id
_entity.type
_entity.pdbx_description
1 polymer ?
#
loop_
_entity_poly.entity_id
_entity_poly.type
_entity_poly.pdbx_seq_one_letter_code
_entity_poly.pdbx_strand_id
1 'polypeptide(L)'
;KGARGEVIEETMKYSIGKIKVAFEIKGMPTQRTEIFEYPLPALREIVLNAIIHRDYTSPIDMQIKIFDNYISIYNPGGLYGTLTVDQLKGDAYQAIARNKLIAEAFYLTGDIEKYGSGFLRIRNDIKEYPTMKMEFSEVASGFLWTVSYKEQKVISDNKRAVGEKVGEKVGEKVGEKVG
;
A
#
# COMPACT_ATOMS: atom_id res chain seq x y z
N LYS A 1 -7.73 -23.66 2.76
CA LYS A 1 -6.83 -22.49 3.04
C LYS A 1 -5.92 -22.90 4.18
N GLY A 2 -4.60 -22.87 4.01
CA GLY A 2 -3.66 -23.24 5.07
C GLY A 2 -3.42 -22.08 6.03
N ALA A 3 -2.91 -22.36 7.24
CA ALA A 3 -2.66 -21.39 8.32
C ALA A 3 -1.98 -20.08 7.89
N ARG A 4 -1.11 -20.11 6.86
CA ARG A 4 -0.42 -18.91 6.33
C ARG A 4 -1.34 -17.99 5.52
N GLY A 5 -2.32 -18.53 4.80
CA GLY A 5 -3.36 -17.72 4.16
C GLY A 5 -4.23 -16.99 5.17
N GLU A 6 -4.51 -17.62 6.30
CA GLU A 6 -5.25 -17.02 7.42
C GLU A 6 -4.47 -15.85 8.03
N VAL A 7 -3.14 -15.98 8.21
CA VAL A 7 -2.29 -14.89 8.72
C VAL A 7 -2.34 -13.65 7.82
N ILE A 8 -2.34 -13.82 6.50
CA ILE A 8 -2.46 -12.69 5.56
C ILE A 8 -3.82 -12.02 5.71
N GLU A 9 -4.89 -12.80 5.70
CA GLU A 9 -6.26 -12.28 5.83
C GLU A 9 -6.47 -11.54 7.15
N GLU A 10 -5.96 -12.08 8.26
CA GLU A 10 -6.03 -11.43 9.59
C GLU A 10 -5.19 -10.15 9.63
N THR A 11 -3.97 -10.18 9.07
CA THR A 11 -3.11 -8.99 8.97
C THR A 11 -3.77 -7.89 8.15
N MET A 12 -4.38 -8.25 7.01
CA MET A 12 -5.10 -7.30 6.18
C MET A 12 -6.35 -6.75 6.89
N LYS A 13 -7.14 -7.58 7.55
CA LYS A 13 -8.29 -7.12 8.35
C LYS A 13 -7.87 -6.14 9.45
N TYR A 14 -6.81 -6.44 10.18
CA TYR A 14 -6.27 -5.54 11.18
C TYR A 14 -5.83 -4.21 10.56
N SER A 15 -5.08 -4.25 9.48
CA SER A 15 -4.58 -3.06 8.79
C SER A 15 -5.73 -2.20 8.24
N ILE A 16 -6.72 -2.82 7.59
CA ILE A 16 -7.93 -2.14 7.09
C ILE A 16 -8.69 -1.46 8.22
N GLY A 17 -8.80 -2.09 9.38
CA GLY A 17 -9.46 -1.52 10.56
C GLY A 17 -8.74 -0.30 11.18
N LYS A 18 -7.49 -0.03 10.79
CA LYS A 18 -6.67 1.09 11.28
C LYS A 18 -6.51 2.22 10.28
N ILE A 19 -6.69 1.97 9.00
CA ILE A 19 -6.60 2.98 7.95
C ILE A 19 -7.92 3.70 7.72
N LYS A 20 -7.86 4.94 7.26
CA LYS A 20 -9.05 5.75 7.00
C LYS A 20 -9.69 5.36 5.67
N VAL A 21 -11.02 5.38 5.63
CA VAL A 21 -11.82 5.08 4.45
C VAL A 21 -12.73 6.26 4.17
N ALA A 22 -12.73 6.77 2.95
CA ALA A 22 -13.71 7.73 2.46
C ALA A 22 -14.66 7.06 1.48
N PHE A 23 -15.74 7.78 1.20
CA PHE A 23 -16.76 7.34 0.28
C PHE A 23 -16.96 8.41 -0.78
N GLU A 24 -16.88 8.02 -2.03
CA GLU A 24 -17.27 8.83 -3.17
C GLU A 24 -18.63 8.36 -3.69
N ILE A 25 -19.55 9.32 -3.90
CA ILE A 25 -20.89 9.04 -4.44
C ILE A 25 -20.95 9.67 -5.82
N LYS A 26 -21.09 8.86 -6.87
CA LYS A 26 -21.17 9.32 -8.27
C LYS A 26 -22.43 8.79 -8.96
N GLY A 27 -23.01 9.62 -9.79
CA GLY A 27 -24.03 9.23 -10.78
C GLY A 27 -25.45 8.98 -10.25
N MET A 28 -26.32 8.60 -11.19
CA MET A 28 -27.67 8.09 -10.93
C MET A 28 -27.89 6.81 -11.73
N PRO A 29 -28.22 5.63 -11.11
CA PRO A 29 -28.40 5.46 -9.65
C PRO A 29 -27.11 5.66 -8.87
N THR A 30 -27.23 6.13 -7.64
CA THR A 30 -26.13 6.54 -6.77
C THR A 30 -25.18 5.37 -6.52
N GLN A 31 -23.96 5.42 -7.05
CA GLN A 31 -22.91 4.44 -6.77
C GLN A 31 -21.99 4.97 -5.70
N ARG A 32 -21.79 4.17 -4.65
CA ARG A 32 -20.85 4.44 -3.56
C ARG A 32 -19.55 3.73 -3.84
N THR A 33 -18.46 4.48 -3.97
CA THR A 33 -17.10 3.92 -4.09
C THR A 33 -16.33 4.18 -2.80
N GLU A 34 -15.71 3.15 -2.26
CA GLU A 34 -14.82 3.26 -1.10
C GLU A 34 -13.41 3.65 -1.57
N ILE A 35 -12.88 4.70 -0.96
CA ILE A 35 -11.51 5.17 -1.21
C ILE A 35 -10.70 4.96 0.07
N PHE A 36 -9.78 4.01 0.03
CA PHE A 36 -8.91 3.72 1.14
C PHE A 36 -7.73 4.71 1.19
N GLU A 37 -7.29 5.01 2.39
CA GLU A 37 -6.11 5.86 2.65
C GLU A 37 -4.84 5.33 1.96
N TYR A 38 -4.70 4.02 1.89
CA TYR A 38 -3.62 3.30 1.21
C TYR A 38 -4.18 2.32 0.17
N PRO A 39 -3.47 2.04 -0.92
CA PRO A 39 -3.87 1.02 -1.89
C PRO A 39 -3.79 -0.37 -1.26
N LEU A 40 -4.93 -0.99 -0.97
CA LEU A 40 -5.00 -2.30 -0.34
C LEU A 40 -4.26 -3.41 -1.12
N PRO A 41 -4.31 -3.46 -2.47
CA PRO A 41 -3.54 -4.43 -3.23
C PRO A 41 -2.03 -4.30 -3.01
N ALA A 42 -1.50 -3.06 -2.97
CA ALA A 42 -0.09 -2.83 -2.69
C ALA A 42 0.30 -3.28 -1.27
N LEU A 43 -0.51 -2.97 -0.25
CA LEU A 43 -0.26 -3.43 1.12
C LEU A 43 -0.27 -4.96 1.20
N ARG A 44 -1.24 -5.61 0.54
CA ARG A 44 -1.32 -7.07 0.49
C ARG A 44 -0.08 -7.68 -0.14
N GLU A 45 0.38 -7.12 -1.25
CA GLU A 45 1.59 -7.58 -1.94
C GLU A 45 2.85 -7.41 -1.06
N ILE A 46 2.97 -6.29 -0.31
CA ILE A 46 4.10 -6.08 0.62
C ILE A 46 4.07 -7.13 1.74
N VAL A 47 2.90 -7.43 2.32
CA VAL A 47 2.75 -8.46 3.37
C VAL A 47 3.09 -9.84 2.82
N LEU A 48 2.64 -10.20 1.62
CA LEU A 48 2.98 -11.46 0.95
C LEU A 48 4.48 -11.58 0.75
N ASN A 49 5.13 -10.53 0.23
CA ASN A 49 6.58 -10.48 0.05
C ASN A 49 7.31 -10.63 1.39
N ALA A 50 6.84 -9.99 2.45
CA ALA A 50 7.42 -10.12 3.78
C ALA A 50 7.38 -11.59 4.27
N ILE A 51 6.27 -12.30 4.09
CA ILE A 51 6.12 -13.71 4.48
C ILE A 51 7.02 -14.62 3.63
N ILE A 52 7.05 -14.42 2.31
CA ILE A 52 7.85 -15.24 1.38
C ILE A 52 9.34 -15.07 1.61
N HIS A 53 9.78 -13.85 1.96
CA HIS A 53 11.19 -13.52 2.09
C HIS A 53 11.70 -13.46 3.54
N ARG A 54 10.82 -13.70 4.54
CA ARG A 54 11.22 -13.74 5.95
C ARG A 54 12.35 -14.76 6.17
N ASP A 55 13.29 -14.38 6.99
CA ASP A 55 14.23 -15.34 7.59
C ASP A 55 13.55 -15.99 8.81
N TYR A 56 13.06 -17.21 8.62
CA TYR A 56 12.40 -17.98 9.68
C TYR A 56 13.37 -18.56 10.72
N THR A 57 14.70 -18.43 10.53
CA THR A 57 15.71 -18.77 11.53
C THR A 57 15.99 -17.61 12.49
N SER A 58 15.58 -16.40 12.11
CA SER A 58 15.71 -15.22 12.97
C SER A 58 14.72 -15.26 14.13
N PRO A 59 15.16 -14.97 15.38
CA PRO A 59 14.28 -14.85 16.53
C PRO A 59 13.47 -13.54 16.52
N ILE A 60 13.75 -12.63 15.57
CA ILE A 60 13.07 -11.34 15.47
C ILE A 60 11.73 -11.52 14.73
N ASP A 61 10.68 -10.92 15.24
CA ASP A 61 9.39 -10.94 14.59
C ASP A 61 9.27 -9.89 13.46
N MET A 62 8.44 -10.21 12.45
CA MET A 62 7.97 -9.23 11.49
C MET A 62 7.14 -8.17 12.23
N GLN A 63 7.40 -6.88 11.95
CA GLN A 63 6.73 -5.78 12.62
C GLN A 63 5.99 -4.92 11.61
N ILE A 64 4.70 -4.67 11.86
CA ILE A 64 3.88 -3.71 11.12
C ILE A 64 3.51 -2.58 12.07
N LYS A 65 3.92 -1.37 11.75
CA LYS A 65 3.64 -0.16 12.53
C LYS A 65 2.84 0.81 11.67
N ILE A 66 1.68 1.22 12.16
CA ILE A 66 0.77 2.14 11.47
C ILE A 66 0.78 3.47 12.23
N PHE A 67 1.15 4.53 11.55
CA PHE A 67 1.20 5.91 12.03
C PHE A 67 0.20 6.77 11.26
N ASP A 68 0.06 8.04 11.65
CA ASP A 68 -0.94 8.94 11.06
C ASP A 68 -0.77 9.17 9.55
N ASN A 69 0.46 9.11 9.03
CA ASN A 69 0.79 9.41 7.63
C ASN A 69 1.76 8.42 6.98
N TYR A 70 2.09 7.32 7.66
CA TYR A 70 2.89 6.26 7.07
C TYR A 70 2.65 4.90 7.73
N ILE A 71 2.89 3.85 6.96
CA ILE A 71 2.95 2.47 7.42
C ILE A 71 4.39 1.99 7.24
N SER A 72 4.94 1.39 8.29
CA SER A 72 6.27 0.80 8.30
C SER A 72 6.16 -0.72 8.50
N ILE A 73 6.81 -1.49 7.64
CA ILE A 73 6.81 -2.96 7.69
C ILE A 73 8.28 -3.41 7.71
N TYR A 74 8.71 -3.92 8.85
CA TYR A 74 10.03 -4.53 9.03
C TYR A 74 9.91 -6.04 8.91
N ASN A 75 10.77 -6.64 8.10
CA ASN A 75 10.87 -8.07 7.89
C ASN A 75 12.29 -8.57 8.20
N PRO A 76 12.47 -9.49 9.16
CA PRO A 76 13.78 -10.06 9.43
C PRO A 76 14.28 -10.87 8.22
N GLY A 77 15.57 -10.70 7.91
CA GLY A 77 16.23 -11.21 6.71
C GLY A 77 16.37 -10.14 5.64
N GLY A 78 17.60 -9.81 5.28
CA GLY A 78 17.92 -8.90 4.17
C GLY A 78 17.54 -9.49 2.81
N LEU A 79 17.99 -8.88 1.73
CA LEU A 79 17.78 -9.40 0.38
C LEU A 79 18.46 -10.78 0.22
N TYR A 80 17.82 -11.66 -0.55
CA TYR A 80 18.29 -13.03 -0.71
C TYR A 80 19.13 -13.19 -1.99
N GLY A 81 20.24 -13.90 -1.87
CA GLY A 81 21.18 -14.13 -2.97
C GLY A 81 22.01 -12.89 -3.28
N THR A 82 22.13 -12.55 -4.56
CA THR A 82 22.91 -11.39 -5.05
C THR A 82 22.07 -10.18 -5.34
N LEU A 83 20.79 -10.21 -4.99
CA LEU A 83 19.86 -9.11 -5.24
C LEU A 83 20.22 -7.89 -4.38
N THR A 84 20.20 -6.70 -4.98
CA THR A 84 20.50 -5.44 -4.29
C THR A 84 19.26 -4.51 -4.27
N VAL A 85 19.26 -3.56 -3.33
CA VAL A 85 18.21 -2.54 -3.25
C VAL A 85 18.11 -1.74 -4.56
N ASP A 86 19.23 -1.44 -5.21
CA ASP A 86 19.22 -0.67 -6.48
C ASP A 86 18.63 -1.46 -7.63
N GLN A 87 18.85 -2.77 -7.68
CA GLN A 87 18.18 -3.63 -8.66
C GLN A 87 16.66 -3.68 -8.46
N LEU A 88 16.19 -3.68 -7.21
CA LEU A 88 14.75 -3.62 -6.89
C LEU A 88 14.09 -2.29 -7.28
N LYS A 89 14.84 -1.20 -7.37
CA LYS A 89 14.32 0.10 -7.87
C LYS A 89 14.04 0.06 -9.37
N GLY A 90 14.72 -0.80 -10.12
CA GLY A 90 14.48 -1.06 -11.54
C GLY A 90 13.39 -2.10 -11.78
N ASP A 91 13.02 -2.29 -13.04
CA ASP A 91 12.02 -3.30 -13.45
C ASP A 91 12.68 -4.60 -13.95
N ALA A 92 14.01 -4.61 -14.10
CA ALA A 92 14.78 -5.73 -14.61
C ALA A 92 15.58 -6.42 -13.51
N TYR A 93 14.90 -7.13 -12.61
CA TYR A 93 15.56 -7.99 -11.63
C TYR A 93 15.02 -9.41 -11.71
N GLN A 94 15.83 -10.37 -11.34
CA GLN A 94 15.41 -11.77 -11.23
C GLN A 94 14.85 -12.02 -9.83
N ALA A 95 13.58 -12.32 -9.74
CA ALA A 95 12.94 -12.68 -8.47
C ALA A 95 13.47 -14.04 -7.97
N ILE A 96 14.03 -14.06 -6.78
CA ILE A 96 14.50 -15.27 -6.11
C ILE A 96 13.83 -15.34 -4.73
N ALA A 97 12.89 -16.26 -4.56
CA ALA A 97 12.24 -16.45 -3.27
C ALA A 97 13.18 -17.12 -2.25
N ARG A 98 13.32 -16.52 -1.07
CA ARG A 98 14.04 -17.16 0.06
C ARG A 98 13.35 -18.48 0.47
N ASN A 99 12.02 -18.45 0.57
CA ASN A 99 11.22 -19.60 0.99
C ASN A 99 10.41 -20.13 -0.20
N LYS A 100 11.06 -20.90 -1.07
CA LYS A 100 10.46 -21.43 -2.32
C LYS A 100 9.16 -22.18 -2.11
N LEU A 101 9.08 -23.07 -1.10
CA LEU A 101 7.87 -23.84 -0.81
C LEU A 101 6.69 -22.94 -0.38
N ILE A 102 6.98 -21.83 0.32
CA ILE A 102 5.94 -20.87 0.70
C ILE A 102 5.46 -20.10 -0.54
N ALA A 103 6.39 -19.64 -1.38
CA ALA A 103 6.06 -18.96 -2.62
C ALA A 103 5.23 -19.87 -3.54
N GLU A 104 5.61 -21.16 -3.67
CA GLU A 104 4.86 -22.12 -4.47
C GLU A 104 3.45 -22.35 -3.92
N ALA A 105 3.29 -22.46 -2.60
CA ALA A 105 1.96 -22.58 -1.98
C ALA A 105 1.06 -21.39 -2.29
N PHE A 106 1.57 -20.16 -2.24
CA PHE A 106 0.82 -18.95 -2.60
C PHE A 106 0.53 -18.85 -4.11
N TYR A 107 1.45 -19.33 -4.93
CA TYR A 107 1.20 -19.43 -6.38
C TYR A 107 0.05 -20.40 -6.69
N LEU A 108 0.03 -21.58 -6.08
CA LEU A 108 -1.00 -22.58 -6.27
C LEU A 108 -2.39 -22.12 -5.79
N THR A 109 -2.45 -21.25 -4.78
CA THR A 109 -3.70 -20.63 -4.31
C THR A 109 -4.11 -19.40 -5.11
N GLY A 110 -3.30 -18.96 -6.07
CA GLY A 110 -3.55 -17.77 -6.88
C GLY A 110 -3.27 -16.46 -6.15
N ASP A 111 -2.60 -16.51 -5.00
CA ASP A 111 -2.29 -15.33 -4.19
C ASP A 111 -1.14 -14.49 -4.77
N ILE A 112 -0.23 -15.12 -5.52
CA ILE A 112 0.89 -14.46 -6.21
C ILE A 112 1.04 -14.94 -7.66
N GLU A 113 1.70 -14.12 -8.48
CA GLU A 113 2.13 -14.50 -9.83
C GLU A 113 3.56 -15.05 -9.83
N LYS A 114 3.86 -15.93 -10.78
CA LYS A 114 5.13 -16.67 -10.85
C LYS A 114 6.35 -15.81 -11.24
N TYR A 115 6.16 -14.63 -11.81
CA TYR A 115 7.21 -13.92 -12.54
C TYR A 115 7.82 -12.70 -11.84
N GLY A 116 7.65 -12.55 -10.53
CA GLY A 116 8.30 -11.47 -9.76
C GLY A 116 7.77 -10.06 -10.07
N SER A 117 6.54 -9.95 -10.57
CA SER A 117 5.87 -8.68 -10.90
C SER A 117 5.42 -7.87 -9.67
N GLY A 118 5.62 -8.39 -8.44
CA GLY A 118 5.10 -7.80 -7.21
C GLY A 118 5.50 -6.34 -6.99
N PHE A 119 6.80 -6.01 -7.13
CA PHE A 119 7.27 -4.62 -6.98
C PHE A 119 6.70 -3.67 -8.03
N LEU A 120 6.54 -4.13 -9.28
CA LEU A 120 5.93 -3.33 -10.34
C LEU A 120 4.45 -3.04 -10.02
N ARG A 121 3.71 -4.05 -9.55
CA ARG A 121 2.30 -3.86 -9.12
C ARG A 121 2.20 -2.87 -7.98
N ILE A 122 3.00 -3.01 -6.92
CA ILE A 122 3.02 -2.06 -5.80
C ILE A 122 3.28 -0.64 -6.30
N ARG A 123 4.27 -0.44 -7.19
CA ARG A 123 4.56 0.88 -7.76
C ARG A 123 3.39 1.46 -8.55
N ASN A 124 2.71 0.63 -9.36
CA ASN A 124 1.57 1.07 -10.14
C ASN A 124 0.39 1.47 -9.24
N ASP A 125 0.07 0.67 -8.23
CA ASP A 125 -0.99 0.98 -7.28
C ASP A 125 -0.71 2.28 -6.51
N ILE A 126 0.54 2.51 -6.11
CA ILE A 126 0.95 3.72 -5.39
C ILE A 126 0.88 4.97 -6.27
N LYS A 127 1.16 4.87 -7.58
CA LYS A 127 1.04 6.00 -8.52
C LYS A 127 -0.38 6.57 -8.59
N GLU A 128 -1.41 5.79 -8.30
CA GLU A 128 -2.79 6.26 -8.22
C GLU A 128 -3.06 7.19 -7.02
N TYR A 129 -2.09 7.33 -6.11
CA TYR A 129 -2.16 8.18 -4.92
C TYR A 129 -1.15 9.34 -5.04
N PRO A 130 -1.58 10.59 -5.35
CA PRO A 130 -0.72 11.67 -5.85
C PRO A 130 0.47 12.05 -4.95
N THR A 131 0.33 11.92 -3.62
CA THR A 131 1.39 12.31 -2.67
C THR A 131 2.05 11.13 -1.99
N MET A 132 1.65 9.89 -2.36
CA MET A 132 2.16 8.68 -1.75
C MET A 132 3.54 8.33 -2.27
N LYS A 133 4.39 7.83 -1.37
CA LYS A 133 5.72 7.34 -1.66
C LYS A 133 5.93 5.98 -1.03
N MET A 134 6.65 5.13 -1.73
CA MET A 134 7.17 3.88 -1.21
C MET A 134 8.70 3.97 -1.15
N GLU A 135 9.22 3.69 0.00
CA GLU A 135 10.66 3.57 0.23
C GLU A 135 10.96 2.20 0.83
N PHE A 136 12.13 1.68 0.54
CA PHE A 136 12.60 0.42 1.09
C PHE A 136 14.13 0.40 1.20
N SER A 137 14.62 -0.29 2.22
CA SER A 137 16.05 -0.40 2.52
C SER A 137 16.34 -1.65 3.34
N GLU A 138 17.59 -2.07 3.33
CA GLU A 138 18.09 -3.03 4.31
C GLU A 138 18.48 -2.31 5.60
N VAL A 139 17.98 -2.79 6.74
CA VAL A 139 18.23 -2.21 8.07
C VAL A 139 18.40 -3.33 9.07
N ALA A 140 19.51 -3.32 9.80
CA ALA A 140 19.78 -4.24 10.93
C ALA A 140 19.47 -5.72 10.60
N SER A 141 20.04 -6.25 9.54
CA SER A 141 19.84 -7.63 9.07
C SER A 141 18.39 -7.96 8.66
N GLY A 142 17.59 -6.95 8.35
CA GLY A 142 16.22 -7.07 7.86
C GLY A 142 15.95 -6.15 6.69
N PHE A 143 14.74 -6.21 6.17
CA PHE A 143 14.24 -5.39 5.09
C PHE A 143 13.09 -4.53 5.58
N LEU A 144 13.21 -3.22 5.39
CA LEU A 144 12.23 -2.23 5.83
C LEU A 144 11.50 -1.64 4.63
N TRP A 145 10.17 -1.71 4.66
CA TRP A 145 9.27 -0.98 3.78
C TRP A 145 8.67 0.20 4.52
N THR A 146 8.54 1.32 3.84
CA THR A 146 7.78 2.47 4.33
C THR A 146 6.89 2.99 3.20
N VAL A 147 5.59 3.02 3.46
CA VAL A 147 4.61 3.65 2.57
C VAL A 147 4.07 4.88 3.28
N SER A 148 4.35 6.04 2.74
CA SER A 148 4.01 7.34 3.35
C SER A 148 3.30 8.25 2.35
N TYR A 149 2.54 9.23 2.86
CA TYR A 149 1.93 10.29 2.05
C TYR A 149 2.06 11.65 2.75
N LYS A 150 2.05 12.73 1.99
CA LYS A 150 2.01 14.09 2.51
C LYS A 150 0.59 14.58 2.73
N GLU A 151 -0.31 14.26 1.79
CA GLU A 151 -1.73 14.57 1.85
C GLU A 151 -2.54 13.32 1.57
N GLN A 152 -3.56 13.06 2.38
CA GLN A 152 -4.46 11.94 2.14
C GLN A 152 -5.29 12.20 0.88
N LYS A 153 -5.38 11.21 -0.01
CA LYS A 153 -6.21 11.27 -1.22
C LYS A 153 -7.65 11.70 -0.90
N VAL A 154 -8.17 11.23 0.22
CA VAL A 154 -9.50 11.50 0.74
C VAL A 154 -9.71 12.95 1.19
N ILE A 155 -8.70 13.59 1.81
CA ILE A 155 -8.81 14.94 2.35
C ILE A 155 -8.60 15.99 1.27
N SER A 156 -7.75 15.73 0.26
CA SER A 156 -7.52 16.66 -0.85
C SER A 156 -8.79 16.88 -1.69
N ASP A 157 -9.55 15.83 -1.94
CA ASP A 157 -10.80 15.93 -2.71
C ASP A 157 -11.89 16.69 -1.93
N ASN A 158 -11.99 16.50 -0.61
CA ASN A 158 -12.91 17.26 0.23
C ASN A 158 -12.53 18.75 0.34
N LYS A 159 -11.24 19.09 0.39
CA LYS A 159 -10.80 20.50 0.41
C LYS A 159 -11.12 21.20 -0.91
N ARG A 160 -10.97 20.53 -2.06
CA ARG A 160 -11.36 21.08 -3.37
C ARG A 160 -12.85 21.34 -3.46
N ALA A 161 -13.68 20.36 -3.05
CA ALA A 161 -15.14 20.52 -3.05
C ALA A 161 -15.65 21.65 -2.12
N VAL A 162 -14.98 21.88 -0.99
CA VAL A 162 -15.30 22.99 -0.06
C VAL A 162 -14.79 24.31 -0.61
N GLY A 163 -13.62 24.34 -1.26
CA GLY A 163 -13.07 25.54 -1.90
C GLY A 163 -13.93 26.04 -3.07
N GLU A 164 -14.43 25.16 -3.92
CA GLU A 164 -15.34 25.48 -5.01
C GLU A 164 -16.67 26.04 -4.50
N LYS A 165 -17.29 25.42 -3.48
CA LYS A 165 -18.54 25.92 -2.90
C LYS A 165 -18.40 27.27 -2.20
N VAL A 166 -17.23 27.58 -1.62
CA VAL A 166 -16.97 28.89 -1.01
C VAL A 166 -16.74 29.94 -2.10
N GLY A 167 -16.07 29.58 -3.20
CA GLY A 167 -15.87 30.46 -4.37
C GLY A 167 -17.19 30.84 -5.06
N GLU A 168 -18.09 29.89 -5.25
CA GLU A 168 -19.44 30.13 -5.83
C GLU A 168 -20.27 31.05 -4.95
N LYS A 169 -20.33 30.84 -3.63
CA LYS A 169 -21.07 31.70 -2.71
C LYS A 169 -20.52 33.12 -2.59
N VAL A 170 -19.24 33.33 -2.77
CA VAL A 170 -18.62 34.66 -2.77
C VAL A 170 -18.87 35.37 -4.09
N GLY A 171 -18.89 34.65 -5.21
CA GLY A 171 -19.23 35.20 -6.52
C GLY A 171 -20.69 35.68 -6.61
N GLU A 172 -21.67 34.94 -6.10
CA GLU A 172 -23.08 35.32 -6.04
C GLU A 172 -23.32 36.60 -5.20
N LYS A 173 -22.66 36.72 -4.05
CA LYS A 173 -22.82 37.91 -3.19
C LYS A 173 -22.21 39.20 -3.75
N VAL A 174 -21.24 39.11 -4.64
CA VAL A 174 -20.62 40.27 -5.29
C VAL A 174 -21.46 40.77 -6.49
N GLY A 175 -22.17 39.85 -7.15
CA GLY A 175 -23.06 40.16 -8.28
C GLY A 175 -24.36 40.93 -7.90
N GLU A 176 -24.87 40.75 -6.68
CA GLU A 176 -26.09 41.41 -6.20
C GLU A 176 -25.89 42.86 -5.70
N LYS A 177 -24.65 43.36 -5.61
CA LYS A 177 -24.37 44.74 -5.14
C LYS A 177 -24.02 45.75 -6.22
N VAL A 178 -24.14 45.42 -7.49
CA VAL A 178 -23.82 46.28 -8.65
C VAL A 178 -24.98 46.32 -9.66
N GLY A 179 -26.19 46.31 -9.15
CA GLY A 179 -27.40 46.54 -9.92
C GLY A 179 -28.21 47.69 -9.35
#